data_cecd07150e38b274dfc2a6219375dbf4
#
_entry.id   cecd07150e38b274dfc2a6219375dbf4
#
_cell.length_a   1.000
_cell.length_b   1.000
_cell.length_c   1.000
_cell.angle_alpha   90.00
_cell.angle_beta   90.00
_cell.angle_gamma   90.00
#
_symmetry.space_group_name_H-M   'P 1'
#
loop_
_entity.id
_entity.type
_entity.pdbx_description
1 polymer ?
#
loop_
_entity_poly.entity_id
_entity_poly.type
_entity_poly.pdbx_seq_one_letter_code
_entity_poly.pdbx_strand_id
1 'polypeptide(L)'
;MKEKGMTTITLKKINREKVYQYIYQQKETSKLQIVQDLQMGLSTVSQNLNELENDGLISRNGYFESTGGRKAQIIKIVEDFRISIGLGILKDMFHIVAVNLYGDAIATETIELPYESSDAYYSALAANVELFIQKNHYDPEKIEGISIATQGVISPDGNVVTYGDIMGNANMQLSDFSSRLPYPCHLEHDSKAAADLELWNHPQFDSALIFLLNPNLGGAIITGHEVHQGDHMRSGLIEHICICLLYTSPSPRDPK
;
A
#
# COMPACT_ATOMS: atom_id res chain seq x y z
N MET A 1 14.07 18.05 -34.10
CA MET A 1 12.98 18.30 -33.11
C MET A 1 13.53 19.31 -32.11
N LYS A 2 12.95 20.52 -32.01
CA LYS A 2 13.36 21.50 -30.99
C LYS A 2 12.89 21.02 -29.63
N GLU A 3 13.82 20.80 -28.70
CA GLU A 3 13.50 20.58 -27.30
C GLU A 3 12.62 21.73 -26.80
N LYS A 4 11.39 21.42 -26.35
CA LYS A 4 10.53 22.38 -25.67
C LYS A 4 11.24 22.78 -24.38
N GLY A 5 11.79 24.00 -24.32
CA GLY A 5 12.43 24.54 -23.14
C GLY A 5 11.50 24.41 -21.93
N MET A 6 12.04 23.87 -20.84
CA MET A 6 11.32 23.66 -19.58
C MET A 6 10.85 25.03 -19.06
N THR A 7 9.56 25.20 -18.82
CA THR A 7 9.01 26.45 -18.31
C THR A 7 9.42 26.66 -16.84
N THR A 8 9.49 27.92 -16.39
CA THR A 8 9.78 28.25 -14.98
C THR A 8 8.82 27.54 -14.01
N ILE A 9 7.56 27.38 -14.41
CA ILE A 9 6.52 26.67 -13.63
C ILE A 9 6.87 25.18 -13.52
N THR A 10 7.28 24.54 -14.60
CA THR A 10 7.68 23.12 -14.62
C THR A 10 8.90 22.89 -13.72
N LEU A 11 9.92 23.77 -13.81
CA LEU A 11 11.10 23.71 -12.93
C LEU A 11 10.75 23.85 -11.45
N LYS A 12 9.83 24.77 -11.14
CA LYS A 12 9.37 24.97 -9.75
C LYS A 12 8.69 23.69 -9.20
N LYS A 13 7.81 23.07 -10.00
CA LYS A 13 7.13 21.81 -9.63
C LYS A 13 8.14 20.69 -9.39
N ILE A 14 9.10 20.50 -10.31
CA ILE A 14 10.15 19.47 -10.18
C ILE A 14 11.00 19.70 -8.92
N ASN A 15 11.40 20.96 -8.64
CA ASN A 15 12.19 21.26 -7.46
C ASN A 15 11.42 20.98 -6.16
N ARG A 16 10.13 21.30 -6.13
CA ARG A 16 9.27 21.00 -4.99
C ARG A 16 9.14 19.49 -4.75
N GLU A 17 8.92 18.71 -5.81
CA GLU A 17 8.85 17.24 -5.75
C GLU A 17 10.19 16.67 -5.25
N LYS A 18 11.32 17.12 -5.77
CA LYS A 18 12.65 16.67 -5.32
C LYS A 18 12.89 16.95 -3.83
N VAL A 19 12.51 18.14 -3.36
CA VAL A 19 12.64 18.50 -1.93
C VAL A 19 11.76 17.59 -1.07
N TYR A 20 10.51 17.35 -1.48
CA TYR A 20 9.59 16.48 -0.75
C TYR A 20 10.09 15.02 -0.72
N GLN A 21 10.50 14.47 -1.87
CA GLN A 21 11.06 13.12 -1.97
C GLN A 21 12.32 12.95 -1.11
N TYR A 22 13.19 13.93 -1.10
CA TYR A 22 14.38 13.93 -0.25
C TYR A 22 14.00 13.86 1.24
N ILE A 23 13.05 14.70 1.69
CA ILE A 23 12.57 14.69 3.09
C ILE A 23 11.95 13.33 3.43
N TYR A 24 11.15 12.77 2.51
CA TYR A 24 10.54 11.44 2.66
C TYR A 24 11.60 10.36 2.88
N GLN A 25 12.65 10.33 2.05
CA GLN A 25 13.73 9.33 2.12
C GLN A 25 14.58 9.46 3.38
N GLN A 26 14.86 10.69 3.82
CA GLN A 26 15.68 10.96 5.01
C GLN A 26 14.90 10.78 6.32
N LYS A 27 13.56 10.72 6.28
CA LYS A 27 12.63 10.75 7.41
C LYS A 27 12.73 12.04 8.23
N GLU A 28 13.93 12.40 8.67
CA GLU A 28 14.24 13.66 9.35
C GLU A 28 15.45 14.32 8.71
N THR A 29 15.37 15.62 8.44
CA THR A 29 16.44 16.38 7.82
C THR A 29 16.43 17.85 8.27
N SER A 30 17.42 18.62 7.81
CA SER A 30 17.49 20.06 8.04
C SER A 30 17.56 20.84 6.71
N LYS A 31 17.19 22.12 6.74
CA LYS A 31 17.27 22.98 5.55
C LYS A 31 18.67 23.02 4.95
N LEU A 32 19.72 23.04 5.78
CA LEU A 32 21.10 23.07 5.30
C LEU A 32 21.47 21.76 4.62
N GLN A 33 21.03 20.63 5.16
CA GLN A 33 21.26 19.32 4.55
C GLN A 33 20.60 19.24 3.16
N ILE A 34 19.35 19.66 3.05
CA ILE A 34 18.63 19.71 1.76
C ILE A 34 19.39 20.57 0.72
N VAL A 35 19.88 21.75 1.14
CA VAL A 35 20.68 22.66 0.29
C VAL A 35 21.95 21.96 -0.22
N GLN A 36 22.66 21.26 0.66
CA GLN A 36 23.92 20.60 0.35
C GLN A 36 23.71 19.38 -0.56
N ASP A 37 22.81 18.49 -0.20
CA ASP A 37 22.64 17.22 -0.88
C ASP A 37 21.93 17.36 -2.23
N LEU A 38 20.95 18.25 -2.32
CA LEU A 38 20.27 18.55 -3.59
C LEU A 38 20.98 19.62 -4.45
N GLN A 39 22.05 20.23 -3.94
CA GLN A 39 22.78 21.30 -4.60
C GLN A 39 21.88 22.46 -5.07
N MET A 40 20.87 22.78 -4.26
CA MET A 40 19.89 23.84 -4.54
C MET A 40 20.22 25.12 -3.78
N GLY A 41 19.88 26.27 -4.38
CA GLY A 41 20.02 27.56 -3.71
C GLY A 41 19.18 27.66 -2.44
N LEU A 42 19.72 28.31 -1.39
CA LEU A 42 19.06 28.45 -0.09
C LEU A 42 17.67 29.13 -0.19
N SER A 43 17.52 30.11 -1.09
CA SER A 43 16.23 30.78 -1.35
C SER A 43 15.20 29.80 -1.95
N THR A 44 15.63 28.99 -2.92
CA THR A 44 14.79 27.97 -3.58
C THR A 44 14.31 26.93 -2.58
N VAL A 45 15.21 26.37 -1.77
CA VAL A 45 14.85 25.41 -0.73
C VAL A 45 13.91 26.05 0.28
N SER A 46 14.20 27.29 0.76
CA SER A 46 13.32 27.99 1.71
C SER A 46 11.92 28.20 1.16
N GLN A 47 11.78 28.57 -0.11
CA GLN A 47 10.49 28.75 -0.75
C GLN A 47 9.71 27.44 -0.85
N ASN A 48 10.36 26.35 -1.33
CA ASN A 48 9.71 25.05 -1.43
C ASN A 48 9.27 24.52 -0.06
N LEU A 49 10.11 24.67 0.97
CA LEU A 49 9.75 24.26 2.33
C LEU A 49 8.55 25.06 2.88
N ASN A 50 8.45 26.35 2.60
CA ASN A 50 7.31 27.15 3.04
C ASN A 50 6.03 26.71 2.32
N GLU A 51 6.10 26.44 1.02
CA GLU A 51 4.96 25.94 0.25
C GLU A 51 4.50 24.55 0.74
N LEU A 52 5.44 23.62 0.97
CA LEU A 52 5.14 22.29 1.49
C LEU A 52 4.52 22.33 2.89
N GLU A 53 5.00 23.22 3.76
CA GLU A 53 4.47 23.41 5.11
C GLU A 53 3.07 24.04 5.10
N ASN A 54 2.86 25.06 4.26
CA ASN A 54 1.54 25.70 4.10
C ASN A 54 0.49 24.72 3.56
N ASP A 55 0.90 23.77 2.73
CA ASP A 55 0.03 22.70 2.21
C ASP A 55 -0.12 21.54 3.20
N GLY A 56 0.50 21.60 4.39
CA GLY A 56 0.43 20.59 5.43
C GLY A 56 1.20 19.31 5.15
N LEU A 57 2.05 19.28 4.10
CA LEU A 57 2.80 18.09 3.68
C LEU A 57 4.04 17.80 4.54
N ILE A 58 4.60 18.83 5.15
CA ILE A 58 5.76 18.73 6.06
C ILE A 58 5.49 19.49 7.35
N SER A 59 6.23 19.12 8.39
CA SER A 59 6.27 19.84 9.66
C SER A 59 7.71 20.23 10.01
N ARG A 60 7.85 21.33 10.78
CA ARG A 60 9.12 21.83 11.28
C ARG A 60 9.10 21.85 12.80
N ASN A 61 9.13 20.66 13.40
CA ASN A 61 9.00 20.49 14.85
C ASN A 61 10.29 19.90 15.44
N GLY A 62 10.79 20.55 16.51
CA GLY A 62 12.00 20.12 17.19
C GLY A 62 13.28 20.65 16.57
N TYR A 63 14.40 20.30 17.20
CA TYR A 63 15.75 20.70 16.79
C TYR A 63 16.69 19.53 16.99
N PHE A 64 17.64 19.37 16.08
CA PHE A 64 18.74 18.43 16.26
C PHE A 64 19.61 18.83 17.47
N GLU A 65 20.27 17.86 18.08
CA GLU A 65 21.25 18.12 19.14
C GLU A 65 22.38 19.02 18.59
N SER A 66 22.78 19.99 19.42
CA SER A 66 23.80 20.97 19.00
C SER A 66 25.20 20.41 19.19
N THR A 67 26.01 20.45 18.15
CA THR A 67 27.45 20.15 18.18
C THR A 67 28.32 21.42 18.34
N GLY A 68 27.75 22.53 18.85
CA GLY A 68 28.49 23.77 19.13
C GLY A 68 28.06 25.00 18.28
N GLY A 69 26.92 24.92 17.57
CA GLY A 69 26.36 26.02 16.79
C GLY A 69 24.86 26.24 17.03
N ARG A 70 24.22 27.09 16.19
CA ARG A 70 22.76 27.26 16.19
C ARG A 70 22.09 25.92 15.87
N LYS A 71 21.20 25.45 16.75
CA LYS A 71 20.44 24.21 16.53
C LYS A 71 19.69 24.24 15.20
N ALA A 72 19.89 23.21 14.40
CA ALA A 72 19.15 23.05 13.15
C ALA A 72 17.74 22.54 13.44
N GLN A 73 16.73 23.13 12.80
CA GLN A 73 15.34 22.71 12.94
C GLN A 73 15.12 21.40 12.18
N ILE A 74 14.42 20.47 12.82
CA ILE A 74 14.04 19.19 12.20
C ILE A 74 12.89 19.45 11.23
N ILE A 75 13.02 18.91 10.02
CA ILE A 75 12.02 18.92 8.96
C ILE A 75 11.67 17.47 8.66
N LYS A 76 10.37 17.14 8.69
CA LYS A 76 9.86 15.82 8.37
C LYS A 76 8.53 15.90 7.64
N ILE A 77 8.11 14.87 6.92
CA ILE A 77 6.77 14.82 6.34
C ILE A 77 5.73 14.70 7.45
N VAL A 78 4.49 15.06 7.13
CA VAL A 78 3.30 14.75 7.93
C VAL A 78 2.85 13.36 7.51
N GLU A 79 3.19 12.35 8.29
CA GLU A 79 3.06 10.93 7.93
C GLU A 79 1.60 10.52 7.72
N ASP A 80 0.68 11.14 8.45
CA ASP A 80 -0.77 10.94 8.41
C ASP A 80 -1.51 11.97 7.53
N PHE A 81 -0.78 12.65 6.64
CA PHE A 81 -1.38 13.57 5.66
C PHE A 81 -2.37 12.85 4.74
N ARG A 82 -2.06 11.61 4.37
CA ARG A 82 -2.93 10.65 3.70
C ARG A 82 -2.82 9.30 4.40
N ILE A 83 -3.92 8.57 4.40
CA ILE A 83 -4.06 7.23 5.01
C ILE A 83 -4.67 6.30 3.98
N SER A 84 -4.17 5.09 3.91
CA SER A 84 -4.80 4.01 3.13
C SER A 84 -5.32 2.93 4.07
N ILE A 85 -6.43 2.30 3.70
CA ILE A 85 -7.01 1.19 4.44
C ILE A 85 -6.77 -0.11 3.69
N GLY A 86 -6.28 -1.12 4.38
CA GLY A 86 -6.16 -2.48 3.88
C GLY A 86 -7.21 -3.39 4.52
N LEU A 87 -7.88 -4.20 3.72
CA LEU A 87 -8.78 -5.26 4.17
C LEU A 87 -8.20 -6.60 3.75
N GLY A 88 -7.99 -7.50 4.71
CA GLY A 88 -7.59 -8.90 4.45
C GLY A 88 -8.78 -9.81 4.70
N ILE A 89 -9.42 -10.32 3.64
CA ILE A 89 -10.61 -11.17 3.76
C ILE A 89 -10.20 -12.64 3.86
N LEU A 90 -10.57 -13.26 4.96
CA LEU A 90 -10.38 -14.67 5.26
C LEU A 90 -11.73 -15.37 5.38
N LYS A 91 -11.69 -16.69 5.52
CA LYS A 91 -12.93 -17.50 5.57
C LYS A 91 -13.86 -17.16 6.74
N ASP A 92 -13.29 -16.95 7.94
CA ASP A 92 -14.09 -16.79 9.16
C ASP A 92 -14.02 -15.38 9.76
N MET A 93 -13.15 -14.52 9.20
CA MET A 93 -12.89 -13.18 9.70
C MET A 93 -12.34 -12.28 8.61
N PHE A 94 -12.24 -10.99 8.89
CA PHE A 94 -11.41 -10.09 8.08
C PHE A 94 -10.57 -9.18 8.98
N HIS A 95 -9.43 -8.77 8.45
CA HIS A 95 -8.53 -7.81 9.08
C HIS A 95 -8.73 -6.43 8.46
N ILE A 96 -8.65 -5.39 9.30
CA ILE A 96 -8.56 -4.00 8.85
C ILE A 96 -7.23 -3.46 9.33
N VAL A 97 -6.53 -2.77 8.45
CA VAL A 97 -5.30 -2.03 8.78
C VAL A 97 -5.37 -0.64 8.18
N ALA A 98 -5.01 0.38 8.96
CA ALA A 98 -4.74 1.71 8.44
C ALA A 98 -3.22 1.89 8.34
N VAL A 99 -2.75 2.40 7.22
CA VAL A 99 -1.33 2.68 6.99
C VAL A 99 -1.11 4.15 6.65
N ASN A 100 0.02 4.69 7.14
CA ASN A 100 0.46 6.05 6.85
C ASN A 100 1.23 6.12 5.51
N LEU A 101 1.77 7.30 5.18
CA LEU A 101 2.56 7.52 3.96
C LEU A 101 3.86 6.70 3.89
N TYR A 102 4.36 6.21 5.01
CA TYR A 102 5.53 5.32 5.04
C TYR A 102 5.18 3.84 4.89
N GLY A 103 3.89 3.49 4.87
CA GLY A 103 3.42 2.11 4.90
C GLY A 103 3.41 1.50 6.31
N ASP A 104 3.67 2.30 7.35
CA ASP A 104 3.60 1.83 8.73
C ASP A 104 2.13 1.62 9.13
N ALA A 105 1.84 0.49 9.76
CA ALA A 105 0.52 0.20 10.32
C ALA A 105 0.27 1.09 11.56
N ILE A 106 -0.68 2.01 11.44
CA ILE A 106 -1.03 2.97 12.50
C ILE A 106 -2.25 2.53 13.33
N ALA A 107 -3.07 1.63 12.81
CA ALA A 107 -4.12 0.93 13.56
C ALA A 107 -4.45 -0.39 12.87
N THR A 108 -4.83 -1.40 13.66
CA THR A 108 -5.25 -2.71 13.16
C THR A 108 -6.45 -3.20 13.97
N GLU A 109 -7.36 -3.93 13.31
CA GLU A 109 -8.47 -4.60 13.96
C GLU A 109 -8.78 -5.91 13.25
N THR A 110 -9.23 -6.92 13.99
CA THR A 110 -9.71 -8.19 13.44
C THR A 110 -11.19 -8.33 13.80
N ILE A 111 -12.01 -8.59 12.80
CA ILE A 111 -13.45 -8.72 12.93
C ILE A 111 -13.86 -10.16 12.59
N GLU A 112 -14.47 -10.85 13.55
CA GLU A 112 -15.09 -12.16 13.32
C GLU A 112 -16.36 -11.96 12.50
N LEU A 113 -16.28 -12.26 11.21
CA LEU A 113 -17.38 -12.19 10.26
C LEU A 113 -17.14 -13.26 9.19
N PRO A 114 -17.72 -14.46 9.31
CA PRO A 114 -17.57 -15.50 8.31
C PRO A 114 -17.99 -15.03 6.93
N TYR A 115 -17.14 -15.32 5.95
CA TYR A 115 -17.41 -14.91 4.58
C TYR A 115 -18.66 -15.61 4.04
N GLU A 116 -19.54 -14.81 3.49
CA GLU A 116 -20.72 -15.25 2.74
C GLU A 116 -20.89 -14.33 1.51
N SER A 117 -21.17 -14.93 0.36
CA SER A 117 -21.47 -14.15 -0.85
C SER A 117 -22.90 -13.61 -0.77
N SER A 118 -23.12 -12.63 0.12
CA SER A 118 -24.44 -12.03 0.38
C SER A 118 -24.35 -10.52 0.57
N ASP A 119 -25.44 -9.84 0.26
CA ASP A 119 -25.58 -8.39 0.47
C ASP A 119 -25.43 -8.03 1.96
N ALA A 120 -25.90 -8.89 2.85
CA ALA A 120 -25.77 -8.73 4.28
C ALA A 120 -24.31 -8.73 4.74
N TYR A 121 -23.47 -9.64 4.20
CA TYR A 121 -22.05 -9.71 4.50
C TYR A 121 -21.33 -8.41 4.11
N TYR A 122 -21.49 -7.98 2.85
CA TYR A 122 -20.79 -6.78 2.36
C TYR A 122 -21.28 -5.51 3.08
N SER A 123 -22.55 -5.44 3.46
CA SER A 123 -23.09 -4.33 4.25
C SER A 123 -22.52 -4.31 5.67
N ALA A 124 -22.41 -5.49 6.31
CA ALA A 124 -21.80 -5.60 7.63
C ALA A 124 -20.30 -5.26 7.59
N LEU A 125 -19.57 -5.74 6.58
CA LEU A 125 -18.16 -5.39 6.37
C LEU A 125 -17.99 -3.87 6.23
N ALA A 126 -18.76 -3.23 5.35
CA ALA A 126 -18.68 -1.78 5.14
C ALA A 126 -18.98 -1.00 6.44
N ALA A 127 -19.99 -1.41 7.21
CA ALA A 127 -20.30 -0.80 8.50
C ALA A 127 -19.15 -0.90 9.50
N ASN A 128 -18.45 -2.05 9.56
CA ASN A 128 -17.27 -2.21 10.41
C ASN A 128 -16.09 -1.35 9.95
N VAL A 129 -15.88 -1.17 8.64
CA VAL A 129 -14.85 -0.26 8.11
C VAL A 129 -15.14 1.18 8.52
N GLU A 130 -16.38 1.63 8.39
CA GLU A 130 -16.77 2.98 8.83
C GLU A 130 -16.61 3.16 10.35
N LEU A 131 -16.97 2.15 11.16
CA LEU A 131 -16.75 2.16 12.60
C LEU A 131 -15.26 2.24 12.96
N PHE A 132 -14.41 1.50 12.25
CA PHE A 132 -12.96 1.55 12.43
C PHE A 132 -12.40 2.96 12.14
N ILE A 133 -12.84 3.59 11.06
CA ILE A 133 -12.45 4.96 10.69
C ILE A 133 -12.88 5.96 11.78
N GLN A 134 -14.13 5.87 12.25
CA GLN A 134 -14.67 6.74 13.29
C GLN A 134 -13.96 6.55 14.63
N LYS A 135 -13.74 5.30 15.05
CA LYS A 135 -13.07 4.94 16.31
C LYS A 135 -11.63 5.47 16.39
N ASN A 136 -10.93 5.49 15.28
CA ASN A 136 -9.57 6.00 15.18
C ASN A 136 -9.51 7.50 14.86
N HIS A 137 -10.65 8.18 14.75
CA HIS A 137 -10.75 9.60 14.45
C HIS A 137 -10.08 10.02 13.15
N TYR A 138 -10.06 9.13 12.14
CA TYR A 138 -9.52 9.46 10.85
C TYR A 138 -10.46 10.39 10.09
N ASP A 139 -9.87 11.41 9.47
CA ASP A 139 -10.61 12.31 8.58
C ASP A 139 -10.91 11.58 7.25
N PRO A 140 -12.19 11.41 6.88
CA PRO A 140 -12.55 10.75 5.62
C PRO A 140 -11.90 11.38 4.37
N GLU A 141 -11.65 12.69 4.36
CA GLU A 141 -11.00 13.38 3.24
C GLU A 141 -9.52 13.03 3.09
N LYS A 142 -8.90 12.48 4.14
CA LYS A 142 -7.52 12.02 4.13
C LYS A 142 -7.37 10.56 3.68
N ILE A 143 -8.46 9.81 3.55
CA ILE A 143 -8.41 8.41 3.12
C ILE A 143 -8.24 8.35 1.61
N GLU A 144 -7.09 7.85 1.17
CA GLU A 144 -6.73 7.75 -0.25
C GLU A 144 -7.50 6.64 -0.96
N GLY A 145 -7.74 5.52 -0.26
CA GLY A 145 -8.47 4.39 -0.79
C GLY A 145 -8.42 3.16 0.10
N ILE A 146 -9.09 2.11 -0.35
CA ILE A 146 -9.22 0.82 0.33
C ILE A 146 -8.72 -0.28 -0.60
N SER A 147 -7.68 -1.01 -0.18
CA SER A 147 -7.22 -2.22 -0.86
C SER A 147 -7.81 -3.45 -0.19
N ILE A 148 -8.41 -4.34 -0.98
CA ILE A 148 -9.05 -5.58 -0.52
C ILE A 148 -8.19 -6.76 -0.98
N ALA A 149 -7.52 -7.41 -0.05
CA ALA A 149 -6.74 -8.61 -0.29
C ALA A 149 -7.57 -9.85 0.03
N THR A 150 -7.64 -10.81 -0.88
CA THR A 150 -8.37 -12.06 -0.69
C THR A 150 -7.69 -13.21 -1.41
N GLN A 151 -7.98 -14.43 -0.96
CA GLN A 151 -7.57 -15.63 -1.68
C GLN A 151 -8.36 -15.77 -2.98
N GLY A 152 -7.71 -16.28 -4.02
CA GLY A 152 -8.33 -16.53 -5.32
C GLY A 152 -7.71 -15.70 -6.45
N VAL A 153 -7.97 -16.13 -7.67
CA VAL A 153 -7.44 -15.49 -8.87
C VAL A 153 -8.28 -14.28 -9.24
N ILE A 154 -7.67 -13.12 -9.26
CA ILE A 154 -8.33 -11.87 -9.66
C ILE A 154 -8.25 -11.73 -11.19
N SER A 155 -9.31 -11.21 -11.81
CA SER A 155 -9.33 -10.90 -13.24
C SER A 155 -8.28 -9.84 -13.62
N PRO A 156 -7.77 -9.82 -14.86
CA PRO A 156 -6.75 -8.86 -15.29
C PRO A 156 -7.16 -7.38 -15.13
N ASP A 157 -8.45 -7.10 -15.14
CA ASP A 157 -9.02 -5.77 -14.93
C ASP A 157 -9.25 -5.43 -13.43
N GLY A 158 -8.91 -6.36 -12.51
CA GLY A 158 -9.05 -6.16 -11.07
C GLY A 158 -10.49 -6.18 -10.54
N ASN A 159 -11.48 -6.58 -11.35
CA ASN A 159 -12.88 -6.38 -11.01
C ASN A 159 -13.57 -7.59 -10.37
N VAL A 160 -13.03 -8.81 -10.55
CA VAL A 160 -13.71 -10.02 -10.08
C VAL A 160 -12.74 -11.13 -9.69
N VAL A 161 -13.08 -11.89 -8.66
CA VAL A 161 -12.43 -13.17 -8.33
C VAL A 161 -12.94 -14.22 -9.30
N THR A 162 -12.10 -14.62 -10.27
CA THR A 162 -12.46 -15.60 -11.31
C THR A 162 -12.38 -17.04 -10.84
N TYR A 163 -11.57 -17.30 -9.83
CA TYR A 163 -11.40 -18.61 -9.20
C TYR A 163 -11.15 -18.43 -7.70
N GLY A 164 -11.92 -19.09 -6.86
CA GLY A 164 -11.88 -18.90 -5.41
C GLY A 164 -12.43 -20.10 -4.64
N ASP A 165 -11.95 -21.32 -4.95
CA ASP A 165 -12.46 -22.58 -4.36
C ASP A 165 -12.20 -22.69 -2.85
N ILE A 166 -11.09 -22.12 -2.35
CA ILE A 166 -10.67 -22.25 -0.93
C ILE A 166 -11.67 -21.56 0.00
N MET A 167 -12.08 -20.34 -0.36
CA MET A 167 -13.04 -19.55 0.43
C MET A 167 -14.48 -19.67 -0.07
N GLY A 168 -14.69 -20.19 -1.28
CA GLY A 168 -15.98 -20.13 -1.94
C GLY A 168 -16.33 -18.72 -2.45
N ASN A 169 -15.32 -17.88 -2.70
CA ASN A 169 -15.48 -16.49 -3.09
C ASN A 169 -15.39 -16.24 -4.61
N ALA A 170 -15.50 -17.28 -5.42
CA ALA A 170 -15.64 -17.13 -6.86
C ALA A 170 -16.83 -16.21 -7.20
N ASN A 171 -16.62 -15.28 -8.13
CA ASN A 171 -17.54 -14.21 -8.52
C ASN A 171 -17.69 -13.06 -7.48
N MET A 172 -16.89 -12.99 -6.40
CA MET A 172 -16.76 -11.78 -5.59
C MET A 172 -16.34 -10.62 -6.51
N GLN A 173 -17.06 -9.52 -6.46
CA GLN A 173 -16.81 -8.37 -7.35
C GLN A 173 -16.30 -7.16 -6.56
N LEU A 174 -15.43 -6.38 -7.19
CA LEU A 174 -15.02 -5.09 -6.65
C LEU A 174 -16.21 -4.17 -6.37
N SER A 175 -17.26 -4.24 -7.19
CA SER A 175 -18.50 -3.49 -7.01
C SER A 175 -19.27 -3.84 -5.73
N ASP A 176 -19.08 -5.04 -5.15
CA ASP A 176 -19.68 -5.41 -3.88
C ASP A 176 -19.18 -4.53 -2.73
N PHE A 177 -17.96 -4.03 -2.83
CA PHE A 177 -17.33 -3.11 -1.89
C PHE A 177 -17.54 -1.65 -2.28
N SER A 178 -17.20 -1.27 -3.51
CA SER A 178 -17.19 0.12 -3.97
C SER A 178 -18.58 0.75 -4.04
N SER A 179 -19.66 -0.05 -4.08
CA SER A 179 -21.03 0.45 -3.97
C SER A 179 -21.43 0.83 -2.55
N ARG A 180 -20.68 0.39 -1.52
CA ARG A 180 -20.98 0.58 -0.10
C ARG A 180 -19.96 1.45 0.64
N LEU A 181 -18.75 1.54 0.11
CA LEU A 181 -17.64 2.32 0.67
C LEU A 181 -17.42 3.57 -0.19
N PRO A 182 -17.44 4.78 0.39
CA PRO A 182 -17.32 6.02 -0.38
C PRO A 182 -15.87 6.34 -0.80
N TYR A 183 -14.99 5.35 -0.81
CA TYR A 183 -13.57 5.48 -1.12
C TYR A 183 -13.22 4.69 -2.39
N PRO A 184 -12.18 5.09 -3.14
CA PRO A 184 -11.63 4.26 -4.20
C PRO A 184 -11.26 2.88 -3.65
N CYS A 185 -11.73 1.81 -4.31
CA CYS A 185 -11.46 0.43 -3.89
C CYS A 185 -10.60 -0.29 -4.93
N HIS A 186 -9.73 -1.17 -4.46
CA HIS A 186 -8.89 -2.03 -5.28
C HIS A 186 -8.96 -3.47 -4.74
N LEU A 187 -9.09 -4.46 -5.64
CA LEU A 187 -9.13 -5.87 -5.30
C LEU A 187 -7.81 -6.54 -5.71
N GLU A 188 -7.15 -7.24 -4.78
CA GLU A 188 -5.86 -7.86 -5.01
C GLU A 188 -5.80 -9.28 -4.43
N HIS A 189 -4.94 -10.12 -5.02
CA HIS A 189 -4.64 -11.44 -4.47
C HIS A 189 -3.73 -11.30 -3.23
N ASP A 190 -4.04 -12.01 -2.15
CA ASP A 190 -3.36 -11.86 -0.85
C ASP A 190 -1.84 -12.07 -0.92
N SER A 191 -1.37 -13.10 -1.61
CA SER A 191 0.07 -13.34 -1.74
C SER A 191 0.78 -12.35 -2.68
N LYS A 192 0.07 -11.75 -3.63
CA LYS A 192 0.63 -10.68 -4.47
C LYS A 192 0.71 -9.37 -3.71
N ALA A 193 -0.32 -9.03 -2.92
CA ALA A 193 -0.27 -7.91 -2.00
C ALA A 193 0.89 -8.03 -0.99
N ALA A 194 1.16 -9.26 -0.50
CA ALA A 194 2.32 -9.52 0.35
C ALA A 194 3.65 -9.30 -0.41
N ALA A 195 3.72 -9.68 -1.68
CA ALA A 195 4.91 -9.46 -2.51
C ALA A 195 5.15 -7.98 -2.83
N ASP A 196 4.08 -7.20 -3.07
CA ASP A 196 4.17 -5.75 -3.24
C ASP A 196 4.69 -5.07 -1.97
N LEU A 197 4.26 -5.52 -0.79
CA LEU A 197 4.77 -5.05 0.50
C LEU A 197 6.27 -5.36 0.65
N GLU A 198 6.73 -6.55 0.25
CA GLU A 198 8.16 -6.90 0.28
C GLU A 198 8.97 -6.03 -0.68
N LEU A 199 8.45 -5.73 -1.88
CA LEU A 199 9.10 -4.80 -2.80
C LEU A 199 9.16 -3.37 -2.26
N TRP A 200 8.11 -2.92 -1.58
CA TRP A 200 8.09 -1.62 -0.92
C TRP A 200 9.19 -1.50 0.14
N ASN A 201 9.33 -2.53 0.98
CA ASN A 201 10.33 -2.55 2.06
C ASN A 201 11.74 -2.84 1.55
N HIS A 202 11.87 -3.53 0.43
CA HIS A 202 13.12 -4.00 -0.16
C HIS A 202 13.23 -3.65 -1.65
N PRO A 203 13.29 -2.35 -2.00
CA PRO A 203 13.28 -1.91 -3.40
C PRO A 203 14.50 -2.39 -4.21
N GLN A 204 15.50 -2.98 -3.56
CA GLN A 204 16.67 -3.59 -4.21
C GLN A 204 16.39 -4.98 -4.79
N PHE A 205 15.25 -5.61 -4.50
CA PHE A 205 14.93 -6.93 -5.05
C PHE A 205 14.56 -6.83 -6.53
N ASP A 206 15.43 -7.34 -7.39
CA ASP A 206 15.15 -7.51 -8.82
C ASP A 206 14.35 -8.80 -9.07
N SER A 207 14.68 -9.87 -8.36
CA SER A 207 14.03 -11.16 -8.49
C SER A 207 13.93 -11.86 -7.14
N ALA A 208 12.73 -12.34 -6.80
CA ALA A 208 12.47 -13.06 -5.56
C ALA A 208 11.30 -14.04 -5.70
N LEU A 209 11.26 -15.03 -4.82
CA LEU A 209 10.10 -15.88 -4.58
C LEU A 209 9.55 -15.55 -3.20
N ILE A 210 8.27 -15.23 -3.15
CA ILE A 210 7.54 -14.94 -1.91
C ILE A 210 6.68 -16.15 -1.55
N PHE A 211 6.75 -16.58 -0.30
CA PHE A 211 5.93 -17.66 0.28
C PHE A 211 5.10 -17.09 1.40
N LEU A 212 3.78 -17.07 1.22
CA LEU A 212 2.83 -16.68 2.23
C LEU A 212 2.40 -17.93 3.03
N LEU A 213 2.96 -18.06 4.24
CA LEU A 213 2.73 -19.22 5.12
C LEU A 213 1.47 -19.00 5.98
N ASN A 214 0.33 -19.19 5.39
CA ASN A 214 -0.98 -19.22 6.02
C ASN A 214 -1.47 -20.70 6.12
N PRO A 215 -2.62 -21.00 6.76
CA PRO A 215 -3.23 -22.32 6.70
C PRO A 215 -3.32 -22.88 5.26
N ASN A 216 -3.51 -22.02 4.28
CA ASN A 216 -3.33 -22.31 2.87
C ASN A 216 -2.05 -21.64 2.39
N LEU A 217 -1.15 -22.41 1.79
CA LEU A 217 0.09 -21.90 1.23
C LEU A 217 -0.24 -20.96 0.07
N GLY A 218 0.35 -19.78 0.07
CA GLY A 218 0.26 -18.84 -1.05
C GLY A 218 1.66 -18.47 -1.55
N GLY A 219 1.75 -17.89 -2.73
CA GLY A 219 3.02 -17.41 -3.23
C GLY A 219 2.91 -16.38 -4.34
N ALA A 220 4.03 -15.71 -4.57
CA ALA A 220 4.20 -14.77 -5.67
C ALA A 220 5.64 -14.81 -6.20
N ILE A 221 5.82 -14.36 -7.42
CA ILE A 221 7.12 -14.24 -8.08
C ILE A 221 7.37 -12.77 -8.37
N ILE A 222 8.53 -12.28 -7.96
CA ILE A 222 9.04 -10.95 -8.31
C ILE A 222 10.07 -11.14 -9.42
N THR A 223 10.01 -10.34 -10.48
CA THR A 223 10.99 -10.29 -11.54
C THR A 223 11.02 -8.90 -12.18
N GLY A 224 12.22 -8.35 -12.38
CA GLY A 224 12.40 -7.01 -12.93
C GLY A 224 11.80 -5.91 -12.04
N HIS A 225 11.90 -6.04 -10.72
CA HIS A 225 11.32 -5.14 -9.71
C HIS A 225 9.78 -5.04 -9.73
N GLU A 226 9.08 -6.06 -10.26
CA GLU A 226 7.62 -6.09 -10.32
C GLU A 226 7.09 -7.47 -9.91
N VAL A 227 5.90 -7.50 -9.32
CA VAL A 227 5.19 -8.76 -9.04
C VAL A 227 4.67 -9.33 -10.35
N HIS A 228 5.20 -10.49 -10.73
CA HIS A 228 4.87 -11.14 -11.99
C HIS A 228 3.46 -11.73 -11.95
N GLN A 229 2.58 -11.24 -12.82
CA GLN A 229 1.18 -11.66 -12.86
C GLN A 229 0.95 -12.92 -13.71
N GLY A 230 1.73 -13.11 -14.78
CA GLY A 230 1.48 -14.12 -15.81
C GLY A 230 0.26 -13.78 -16.69
N ASP A 231 0.14 -14.45 -17.82
CA ASP A 231 -0.93 -14.18 -18.82
C ASP A 231 -2.36 -14.40 -18.29
N HIS A 232 -2.50 -15.26 -17.27
CA HIS A 232 -3.80 -15.62 -16.67
C HIS A 232 -3.87 -15.26 -15.20
N MET A 233 -3.06 -14.32 -14.72
CA MET A 233 -3.00 -13.88 -13.31
C MET A 233 -2.63 -15.01 -12.32
N ARG A 234 -2.08 -16.12 -12.80
CA ARG A 234 -1.80 -17.33 -12.01
C ARG A 234 -0.32 -17.53 -11.68
N SER A 235 0.54 -16.57 -12.00
CA SER A 235 1.95 -16.68 -11.64
C SER A 235 2.11 -16.71 -10.11
N GLY A 236 2.95 -17.62 -9.64
CA GLY A 236 3.24 -17.75 -8.21
C GLY A 236 2.22 -18.55 -7.39
N LEU A 237 1.20 -19.17 -8.00
CA LEU A 237 0.28 -20.09 -7.31
C LEU A 237 1.01 -21.39 -6.96
N ILE A 238 1.85 -21.34 -5.92
CA ILE A 238 2.74 -22.46 -5.52
C ILE A 238 2.00 -23.60 -4.85
N GLU A 239 0.82 -23.37 -4.32
CA GLU A 239 -0.06 -24.38 -3.72
C GLU A 239 -0.47 -25.49 -4.70
N HIS A 240 -0.34 -25.22 -5.99
CA HIS A 240 -0.63 -26.18 -7.08
C HIS A 240 0.61 -26.88 -7.61
N ILE A 241 1.83 -26.60 -7.09
CA ILE A 241 3.06 -27.25 -7.52
C ILE A 241 3.09 -28.69 -7.00
N CYS A 242 3.06 -29.65 -7.91
CA CYS A 242 3.25 -31.06 -7.60
C CYS A 242 4.75 -31.36 -7.54
N ILE A 243 5.29 -31.63 -6.34
CA ILE A 243 6.69 -31.97 -6.13
C ILE A 243 6.94 -33.47 -6.34
N CYS A 244 5.95 -34.30 -6.03
CA CYS A 244 6.00 -35.76 -6.20
C CYS A 244 4.57 -36.29 -6.27
N LEU A 245 4.34 -37.36 -7.06
CA LEU A 245 3.02 -38.02 -7.11
C LEU A 245 2.54 -38.59 -5.76
N LEU A 246 3.46 -38.79 -4.81
CA LEU A 246 3.18 -39.28 -3.45
C LEU A 246 3.06 -38.16 -2.41
N TYR A 247 3.51 -36.96 -2.71
CA TYR A 247 3.52 -35.79 -1.80
C TYR A 247 3.00 -34.56 -2.55
N THR A 248 1.73 -34.57 -2.83
CA THR A 248 1.00 -33.36 -3.27
C THR A 248 0.49 -32.62 -2.05
N SER A 249 0.57 -31.29 -2.05
CA SER A 249 -0.29 -30.51 -1.16
C SER A 249 -1.74 -30.94 -1.42
N PRO A 250 -2.55 -31.21 -0.38
CA PRO A 250 -3.93 -31.64 -0.60
C PRO A 250 -4.66 -30.57 -1.40
N SER A 251 -4.90 -30.89 -2.67
CA SER A 251 -5.74 -30.05 -3.52
C SER A 251 -7.20 -30.21 -3.08
N PRO A 252 -8.00 -29.16 -3.07
CA PRO A 252 -9.45 -29.28 -2.88
C PRO A 252 -10.14 -30.26 -3.84
N ARG A 253 -9.43 -30.65 -4.91
CA ARG A 253 -9.90 -31.61 -5.93
C ARG A 253 -9.51 -33.06 -5.68
N ASP A 254 -8.65 -33.33 -4.69
CA ASP A 254 -8.32 -34.72 -4.37
C ASP A 254 -9.51 -35.36 -3.66
N PRO A 255 -10.13 -36.39 -4.23
CA PRO A 255 -11.19 -37.11 -3.52
C PRO A 255 -10.59 -37.76 -2.27
N LYS A 256 -11.30 -37.62 -1.15
CA LYS A 256 -10.95 -38.26 0.11
C LYS A 256 -11.04 -39.78 -0.03
#